data_a579ef63d547d6dd842fc266e2f97279
#
_entry.id   a579ef63d547d6dd842fc266e2f97279
#
_cell.length_a   1.000
_cell.length_b   1.000
_cell.length_c   1.000
_cell.angle_alpha   90.00
_cell.angle_beta   90.00
_cell.angle_gamma   90.00
#
_symmetry.space_group_name_H-M   'P 1'
#
loop_
_entity.id
_entity.type
_entity.pdbx_description
1 polymer ?
#
loop_
_entity_poly.entity_id
_entity_poly.type
_entity_poly.pdbx_seq_one_letter_code
_entity_poly.pdbx_strand_id
1 'polypeptide(L)'
;MFTYAGNIHIHSLYSDGSGTIEEIAASAAAAGLSYIIITDHDTLDGLPEEGIRHGVVVLVGAELNRESHHYLALNLEQLAAGNEINPQEMVDRVRQSGALGFMAHPFEKGSPYIDRGKSYPWFRFPRDGFTGLELWNYTSTWRGRVTSVLRAVYWFFFNRKAAVDGPPREALALWDSYTSR
;
A
#
# COMPACT_ATOMS: atom_id res chain seq x y z
N MET A 1 0.93 26.99 -7.68
CA MET A 1 1.18 25.55 -7.54
C MET A 1 -0.09 24.94 -6.95
N PHE A 2 -0.68 23.94 -7.58
CA PHE A 2 -1.86 23.24 -7.03
C PHE A 2 -1.37 22.00 -6.28
N THR A 3 -1.96 21.74 -5.12
CA THR A 3 -1.65 20.56 -4.30
C THR A 3 -2.89 19.70 -4.21
N TYR A 4 -2.76 18.41 -4.52
CA TYR A 4 -3.83 17.43 -4.44
C TYR A 4 -3.45 16.40 -3.37
N ALA A 5 -4.34 16.22 -2.38
CA ALA A 5 -4.18 15.18 -1.37
C ALA A 5 -4.89 13.91 -1.83
N GLY A 6 -4.26 12.78 -1.69
CA GLY A 6 -4.84 11.48 -2.04
C GLY A 6 -4.30 10.34 -1.21
N ASN A 7 -4.90 9.16 -1.36
CA ASN A 7 -4.43 7.91 -0.78
C ASN A 7 -4.28 6.86 -1.88
N ILE A 8 -3.14 6.16 -1.93
CA ILE A 8 -2.76 5.29 -3.05
C ILE A 8 -2.63 3.81 -2.70
N HIS A 9 -2.98 3.42 -1.47
CA HIS A 9 -2.93 2.03 -1.03
C HIS A 9 -4.18 1.73 -0.18
N ILE A 10 -5.22 1.24 -0.84
CA ILE A 10 -6.54 1.02 -0.25
C ILE A 10 -7.10 -0.30 -0.75
N HIS A 11 -7.66 -1.09 0.18
CA HIS A 11 -8.36 -2.33 -0.13
C HIS A 11 -9.86 -2.17 0.03
N SER A 12 -10.60 -2.77 -0.88
CA SER A 12 -12.06 -2.81 -0.90
C SER A 12 -12.60 -4.22 -0.65
N LEU A 13 -13.93 -4.40 -0.79
CA LEU A 13 -14.57 -5.72 -0.71
C LEU A 13 -14.14 -6.67 -1.84
N TYR A 14 -13.41 -6.22 -2.86
CA TYR A 14 -12.85 -7.09 -3.89
C TYR A 14 -11.67 -7.93 -3.38
N SER A 15 -11.06 -7.57 -2.23
CA SER A 15 -10.04 -8.37 -1.56
C SER A 15 -10.30 -8.51 -0.05
N ASP A 16 -9.54 -7.85 0.79
CA ASP A 16 -9.59 -7.97 2.25
C ASP A 16 -10.00 -6.66 2.95
N GLY A 17 -10.41 -5.65 2.21
CA GLY A 17 -11.01 -4.44 2.74
C GLY A 17 -12.42 -4.66 3.28
N SER A 18 -12.97 -3.69 3.99
CA SER A 18 -14.28 -3.78 4.64
C SER A 18 -15.36 -2.88 4.05
N GLY A 19 -15.03 -2.08 3.03
CA GLY A 19 -15.95 -1.16 2.37
C GLY A 19 -16.04 -1.37 0.87
N THR A 20 -17.16 -1.00 0.28
CA THR A 20 -17.30 -0.86 -1.17
C THR A 20 -16.49 0.34 -1.66
N ILE A 21 -16.12 0.39 -2.94
CA ILE A 21 -15.44 1.55 -3.53
C ILE A 21 -16.27 2.84 -3.36
N GLU A 22 -17.59 2.74 -3.43
CA GLU A 22 -18.50 3.87 -3.20
C GLU A 22 -18.39 4.43 -1.77
N GLU A 23 -18.41 3.56 -0.75
CA GLU A 23 -18.26 3.94 0.66
C GLU A 23 -16.87 4.52 0.95
N ILE A 24 -15.83 3.95 0.33
CA ILE A 24 -14.46 4.45 0.43
C ILE A 24 -14.35 5.84 -0.20
N ALA A 25 -14.94 6.06 -1.38
CA ALA A 25 -14.96 7.36 -2.05
C ALA A 25 -15.71 8.42 -1.24
N ALA A 26 -16.85 8.07 -0.65
CA ALA A 26 -17.60 8.96 0.26
C ALA A 26 -16.75 9.35 1.50
N SER A 27 -16.04 8.38 2.07
CA SER A 27 -15.14 8.61 3.22
C SER A 27 -13.96 9.50 2.83
N ALA A 28 -13.39 9.29 1.64
CA ALA A 28 -12.30 10.10 1.08
C ALA A 28 -12.74 11.56 0.84
N ALA A 29 -13.97 11.76 0.31
CA ALA A 29 -14.56 13.10 0.15
C ALA A 29 -14.72 13.79 1.50
N ALA A 30 -15.25 13.10 2.51
CA ALA A 30 -15.40 13.64 3.86
C ALA A 30 -14.05 13.99 4.51
N ALA A 31 -12.94 13.28 4.14
CA ALA A 31 -11.59 13.56 4.57
C ALA A 31 -10.90 14.68 3.76
N GLY A 32 -11.55 15.23 2.72
CA GLY A 32 -11.01 16.28 1.86
C GLY A 32 -9.95 15.77 0.85
N LEU A 33 -9.97 14.48 0.52
CA LEU A 33 -9.08 13.93 -0.50
C LEU A 33 -9.57 14.28 -1.91
N SER A 34 -8.63 14.51 -2.82
CA SER A 34 -8.89 14.79 -4.23
C SER A 34 -8.94 13.53 -5.09
N TYR A 35 -8.21 12.49 -4.68
CA TYR A 35 -8.17 11.21 -5.38
C TYR A 35 -7.88 10.06 -4.42
N ILE A 36 -8.27 8.87 -4.83
CA ILE A 36 -7.91 7.59 -4.21
C ILE A 36 -7.52 6.60 -5.30
N ILE A 37 -6.62 5.67 -4.94
CA ILE A 37 -6.28 4.53 -5.78
C ILE A 37 -6.58 3.25 -4.97
N ILE A 38 -7.50 2.46 -5.49
CA ILE A 38 -7.84 1.14 -4.95
C ILE A 38 -6.81 0.15 -5.46
N THR A 39 -6.26 -0.65 -4.57
CA THR A 39 -5.18 -1.60 -4.88
C THR A 39 -5.45 -2.96 -4.24
N ASP A 40 -6.59 -3.54 -4.56
CA ASP A 40 -7.01 -4.84 -4.05
C ASP A 40 -6.00 -5.94 -4.40
N HIS A 41 -5.88 -6.96 -3.54
CA HIS A 41 -4.92 -8.05 -3.72
C HIS A 41 -5.23 -8.89 -4.96
N ASP A 42 -4.28 -8.96 -5.89
CA ASP A 42 -4.27 -9.81 -7.08
C ASP A 42 -5.58 -9.76 -7.89
N THR A 43 -6.24 -8.61 -7.94
CA THR A 43 -7.46 -8.42 -8.74
C THR A 43 -7.56 -7.00 -9.32
N LEU A 44 -8.25 -6.88 -10.44
CA LEU A 44 -8.65 -5.64 -11.09
C LEU A 44 -10.18 -5.55 -11.20
N ASP A 45 -10.93 -6.33 -10.44
CA ASP A 45 -12.40 -6.38 -10.53
C ASP A 45 -13.07 -5.03 -10.24
N GLY A 46 -12.38 -4.14 -9.54
CA GLY A 46 -12.81 -2.76 -9.31
C GLY A 46 -12.71 -1.81 -10.51
N LEU A 47 -12.04 -2.19 -11.62
CA LEU A 47 -11.85 -1.30 -12.80
C LEU A 47 -13.15 -0.66 -13.31
N PRO A 48 -14.29 -1.37 -13.40
CA PRO A 48 -15.55 -0.76 -13.85
C PRO A 48 -16.04 0.38 -12.96
N GLU A 49 -15.47 0.52 -11.75
CA GLU A 49 -15.86 1.55 -10.79
C GLU A 49 -14.96 2.79 -10.81
N GLU A 50 -13.97 2.85 -11.69
CA GLU A 50 -13.16 4.07 -11.88
C GLU A 50 -14.01 5.27 -12.31
N GLY A 51 -13.55 6.45 -11.96
CA GLY A 51 -14.20 7.70 -12.35
C GLY A 51 -14.29 8.69 -11.19
N ILE A 52 -15.21 9.65 -11.30
CA ILE A 52 -15.43 10.66 -10.25
C ILE A 52 -16.63 10.24 -9.40
N ARG A 53 -16.39 10.05 -8.09
CA ARG A 53 -17.39 9.70 -7.09
C ARG A 53 -17.31 10.69 -5.93
N HIS A 54 -18.40 11.29 -5.53
CA HIS A 54 -18.44 12.32 -4.46
C HIS A 54 -17.42 13.46 -4.67
N GLY A 55 -17.05 13.77 -5.92
CA GLY A 55 -16.03 14.77 -6.23
C GLY A 55 -14.58 14.28 -6.06
N VAL A 56 -14.36 13.01 -5.74
CA VAL A 56 -13.05 12.36 -5.63
C VAL A 56 -12.78 11.55 -6.90
N VAL A 57 -11.58 11.64 -7.45
CA VAL A 57 -11.13 10.77 -8.55
C VAL A 57 -10.78 9.40 -7.98
N VAL A 58 -11.46 8.37 -8.46
CA VAL A 58 -11.22 6.96 -8.11
C VAL A 58 -10.46 6.31 -9.25
N LEU A 59 -9.30 5.76 -8.94
CA LEU A 59 -8.48 4.95 -9.84
C LEU A 59 -8.34 3.55 -9.25
N VAL A 60 -8.08 2.55 -10.10
CA VAL A 60 -7.91 1.17 -9.70
C VAL A 60 -6.58 0.63 -10.20
N GLY A 61 -5.84 0.02 -9.32
CA GLY A 61 -4.65 -0.79 -9.57
C GLY A 61 -4.77 -2.12 -8.83
N ALA A 62 -3.66 -2.76 -8.58
CA ALA A 62 -3.61 -3.99 -7.79
C ALA A 62 -2.40 -4.00 -6.86
N GLU A 63 -2.52 -4.64 -5.70
CA GLU A 63 -1.40 -5.08 -4.90
C GLU A 63 -1.09 -6.52 -5.24
N LEU A 64 0.03 -6.74 -5.93
CA LEU A 64 0.49 -8.07 -6.36
C LEU A 64 1.21 -8.80 -5.24
N ASN A 65 1.13 -10.13 -5.24
CA ASN A 65 1.63 -11.04 -4.21
C ASN A 65 0.77 -11.01 -2.92
N ARG A 66 0.83 -12.11 -2.15
CA ARG A 66 0.03 -12.27 -0.93
C ARG A 66 0.84 -12.62 0.32
N GLU A 67 2.02 -13.20 0.16
CA GLU A 67 2.80 -13.71 1.29
C GLU A 67 4.04 -12.87 1.57
N SER A 68 4.59 -12.20 0.55
CA SER A 68 5.76 -11.32 0.68
C SER A 68 5.94 -10.45 -0.56
N HIS A 69 6.83 -9.46 -0.48
CA HIS A 69 7.16 -8.61 -1.62
C HIS A 69 5.93 -7.97 -2.28
N HIS A 70 5.01 -7.45 -1.47
CA HIS A 70 3.82 -6.78 -1.98
C HIS A 70 4.20 -5.62 -2.90
N TYR A 71 3.54 -5.53 -4.05
CA TYR A 71 3.88 -4.58 -5.10
C TYR A 71 2.65 -3.90 -5.66
N LEU A 72 2.54 -2.59 -5.47
CA LEU A 72 1.45 -1.80 -6.04
C LEU A 72 1.72 -1.60 -7.53
N ALA A 73 0.82 -2.05 -8.35
CA ALA A 73 0.85 -1.89 -9.80
C ALA A 73 -0.33 -1.02 -10.23
N LEU A 74 -0.03 0.15 -10.80
CA LEU A 74 -1.01 1.18 -11.14
C LEU A 74 -1.06 1.35 -12.66
N ASN A 75 -2.26 1.66 -13.18
CA ASN A 75 -2.50 1.79 -14.62
C ASN A 75 -2.29 0.47 -15.37
N LEU A 76 -2.80 -0.63 -14.81
CA LEU A 76 -2.84 -1.94 -15.44
C LEU A 76 -4.13 -2.10 -16.27
N GLU A 77 -4.01 -2.51 -17.54
CA GLU A 77 -5.16 -2.97 -18.33
C GLU A 77 -5.52 -4.44 -18.06
N GLN A 78 -4.53 -5.22 -17.66
CA GLN A 78 -4.67 -6.63 -17.30
C GLN A 78 -3.79 -6.94 -16.08
N LEU A 79 -4.27 -7.84 -15.23
CA LEU A 79 -3.55 -8.22 -14.04
C LEU A 79 -2.20 -8.86 -14.38
N ALA A 80 -1.12 -8.27 -13.90
CA ALA A 80 0.21 -8.85 -14.01
C ALA A 80 0.37 -9.99 -13.00
N ALA A 81 1.02 -11.08 -13.40
CA ALA A 81 1.31 -12.17 -12.48
C ALA A 81 2.37 -11.75 -11.45
N GLY A 82 2.06 -11.96 -10.18
CA GLY A 82 3.00 -11.84 -9.08
C GLY A 82 4.13 -12.88 -9.15
N ASN A 83 5.17 -12.72 -8.34
CA ASN A 83 6.21 -13.70 -8.15
C ASN A 83 6.86 -13.56 -6.77
N GLU A 84 6.49 -14.44 -5.85
CA GLU A 84 6.98 -14.45 -4.46
C GLU A 84 8.47 -14.87 -4.35
N ILE A 85 8.95 -15.65 -5.32
CA ILE A 85 10.31 -16.21 -5.30
C ILE A 85 11.30 -15.24 -5.95
N ASN A 86 10.91 -14.65 -7.08
CA ASN A 86 11.74 -13.73 -7.86
C ASN A 86 10.99 -12.41 -8.10
N PRO A 87 11.01 -11.48 -7.14
CA PRO A 87 10.29 -10.23 -7.26
C PRO A 87 10.77 -9.33 -8.42
N GLN A 88 12.00 -9.51 -8.91
CA GLN A 88 12.48 -8.79 -10.09
C GLN A 88 11.67 -9.13 -11.34
N GLU A 89 11.28 -10.39 -11.52
CA GLU A 89 10.45 -10.79 -12.67
C GLU A 89 9.05 -10.15 -12.62
N MET A 90 8.45 -10.04 -11.44
CA MET A 90 7.18 -9.33 -11.26
C MET A 90 7.32 -7.85 -11.63
N VAL A 91 8.37 -7.20 -11.11
CA VAL A 91 8.69 -5.79 -11.43
C VAL A 91 8.88 -5.59 -12.95
N ASP A 92 9.61 -6.50 -13.60
CA ASP A 92 9.86 -6.45 -15.05
C ASP A 92 8.56 -6.62 -15.86
N ARG A 93 7.65 -7.50 -15.44
CA ARG A 93 6.33 -7.67 -16.08
C ARG A 93 5.49 -6.41 -15.99
N VAL A 94 5.40 -5.82 -14.77
CA VAL A 94 4.66 -4.57 -14.56
C VAL A 94 5.25 -3.44 -15.42
N ARG A 95 6.57 -3.29 -15.46
CA ARG A 95 7.23 -2.32 -16.32
C ARG A 95 6.95 -2.56 -17.82
N GLN A 96 7.00 -3.80 -18.27
CA GLN A 96 6.76 -4.17 -19.68
C GLN A 96 5.31 -3.89 -20.12
N SER A 97 4.35 -3.94 -19.19
CA SER A 97 2.96 -3.54 -19.48
C SER A 97 2.76 -2.02 -19.58
N GLY A 98 3.80 -1.21 -19.29
CA GLY A 98 3.70 0.25 -19.26
C GLY A 98 3.09 0.80 -17.96
N ALA A 99 2.85 -0.05 -16.98
CA ALA A 99 2.30 0.32 -15.68
C ALA A 99 3.35 0.93 -14.75
N LEU A 100 2.89 1.66 -13.75
CA LEU A 100 3.72 2.18 -12.66
C LEU A 100 3.75 1.15 -11.52
N GLY A 101 4.92 0.93 -10.93
CA GLY A 101 5.06 -0.04 -9.88
C GLY A 101 5.82 0.46 -8.65
N PHE A 102 5.29 0.16 -7.46
CA PHE A 102 5.85 0.62 -6.19
C PHE A 102 5.99 -0.53 -5.20
N MET A 103 7.15 -0.67 -4.56
CA MET A 103 7.34 -1.60 -3.46
C MET A 103 6.48 -1.17 -2.26
N ALA A 104 5.49 -1.97 -1.87
CA ALA A 104 4.63 -1.67 -0.74
C ALA A 104 5.33 -2.02 0.58
N HIS A 105 5.17 -1.17 1.59
CA HIS A 105 5.64 -1.33 2.98
C HIS A 105 6.85 -2.28 3.17
N PRO A 106 7.99 -2.05 2.50
CA PRO A 106 9.07 -3.04 2.36
C PRO A 106 9.69 -3.48 3.69
N PHE A 107 9.53 -2.72 4.75
CA PHE A 107 10.06 -3.00 6.09
C PHE A 107 8.98 -3.27 7.14
N GLU A 108 7.85 -3.83 6.73
CA GLU A 108 6.78 -4.20 7.65
C GLU A 108 7.25 -5.24 8.67
N LYS A 109 6.93 -5.00 9.95
CA LYS A 109 7.37 -5.86 11.07
C LYS A 109 6.24 -6.74 11.63
N GLY A 110 4.98 -6.42 11.32
CA GLY A 110 3.83 -7.10 11.91
C GLY A 110 3.71 -6.92 13.43
N SER A 111 2.77 -7.65 14.04
CA SER A 111 2.55 -7.66 15.49
C SER A 111 2.12 -9.04 15.96
N PRO A 112 2.67 -9.56 17.06
CA PRO A 112 2.23 -10.85 17.60
C PRO A 112 0.76 -10.87 18.06
N TYR A 113 0.15 -9.69 18.20
CA TYR A 113 -1.23 -9.52 18.66
C TYR A 113 -2.22 -9.23 17.55
N ILE A 114 -1.75 -9.02 16.33
CA ILE A 114 -2.57 -8.69 15.16
C ILE A 114 -2.25 -9.69 14.07
N ASP A 115 -3.28 -10.25 13.44
CA ASP A 115 -3.17 -11.19 12.32
C ASP A 115 -2.14 -12.31 12.57
N ARG A 116 -2.14 -12.86 13.80
CA ARG A 116 -1.26 -13.95 14.22
C ARG A 116 0.24 -13.69 14.01
N GLY A 117 0.66 -12.44 13.99
CA GLY A 117 2.04 -12.04 13.77
C GLY A 117 2.46 -11.98 12.30
N LYS A 118 1.56 -12.14 11.36
CA LYS A 118 1.89 -12.02 9.93
C LYS A 118 2.48 -10.65 9.61
N SER A 119 3.46 -10.65 8.73
CA SER A 119 4.05 -9.46 8.12
C SER A 119 4.50 -9.80 6.70
N TYR A 120 4.58 -8.79 5.86
CA TYR A 120 4.82 -8.96 4.43
C TYR A 120 6.02 -8.15 3.95
N PRO A 121 7.21 -8.30 4.60
CA PRO A 121 8.40 -7.53 4.24
C PRO A 121 9.00 -7.99 2.91
N TRP A 122 9.85 -7.14 2.37
CA TRP A 122 10.69 -7.51 1.25
C TRP A 122 11.99 -8.15 1.75
N PHE A 123 12.25 -9.38 1.31
CA PHE A 123 13.50 -10.11 1.60
C PHE A 123 14.51 -9.97 0.48
N ARG A 124 14.04 -9.66 -0.75
CA ARG A 124 14.85 -9.44 -1.94
C ARG A 124 14.37 -8.19 -2.64
N PHE A 125 15.25 -7.22 -2.80
CA PHE A 125 14.93 -5.96 -3.45
C PHE A 125 15.27 -6.02 -4.94
N PRO A 126 14.40 -5.48 -5.82
CA PRO A 126 14.68 -5.39 -7.24
C PRO A 126 15.86 -4.45 -7.48
N ARG A 127 16.61 -4.71 -8.55
CA ARG A 127 17.76 -3.87 -8.92
C ARG A 127 17.31 -2.56 -9.56
N ASP A 128 16.28 -2.64 -10.40
CA ASP A 128 15.72 -1.54 -11.18
C ASP A 128 14.30 -1.88 -11.67
N GLY A 129 13.73 -1.02 -12.50
CA GLY A 129 12.47 -1.28 -13.21
C GLY A 129 11.20 -0.89 -12.44
N PHE A 130 11.30 -0.52 -11.19
CA PHE A 130 10.21 0.00 -10.39
C PHE A 130 10.13 1.54 -10.47
N THR A 131 8.97 2.11 -10.21
CA THR A 131 8.75 3.56 -10.20
C THR A 131 9.18 4.19 -8.88
N GLY A 132 8.94 3.49 -7.77
CA GLY A 132 9.26 3.99 -6.43
C GLY A 132 9.00 2.96 -5.34
N LEU A 133 8.95 3.43 -4.11
CA LEU A 133 8.59 2.62 -2.95
C LEU A 133 7.69 3.40 -1.99
N GLU A 134 6.87 2.68 -1.26
CA GLU A 134 6.07 3.21 -0.17
C GLU A 134 6.98 3.44 1.03
N LEU A 135 7.37 4.71 1.23
CA LEU A 135 8.29 5.07 2.32
C LEU A 135 7.64 4.87 3.68
N TRP A 136 6.33 5.05 3.75
CA TRP A 136 5.59 4.99 4.99
C TRP A 136 4.17 4.50 4.79
N ASN A 137 3.83 3.38 5.40
CA ASN A 137 2.48 2.87 5.49
C ASN A 137 1.98 3.01 6.93
N TYR A 138 0.85 3.71 7.11
CA TYR A 138 0.29 3.98 8.42
C TYR A 138 -0.10 2.69 9.15
N THR A 139 -0.80 1.79 8.47
CA THR A 139 -1.31 0.54 9.06
C THR A 139 -0.16 -0.38 9.45
N SER A 140 0.83 -0.56 8.58
CA SER A 140 2.02 -1.37 8.85
C SER A 140 2.83 -0.82 10.02
N THR A 141 2.99 0.52 10.09
CA THR A 141 3.69 1.16 11.22
C THR A 141 2.92 0.96 12.52
N TRP A 142 1.61 1.18 12.50
CA TRP A 142 0.76 1.00 13.68
C TRP A 142 0.79 -0.47 14.15
N ARG A 143 0.64 -1.44 13.25
CA ARG A 143 0.75 -2.88 13.57
C ARG A 143 2.09 -3.19 14.25
N GLY A 144 3.19 -2.75 13.68
CA GLY A 144 4.54 -3.00 14.23
C GLY A 144 4.77 -2.41 15.63
N ARG A 145 3.98 -1.40 16.04
CA ARG A 145 4.04 -0.79 17.38
C ARG A 145 3.24 -1.54 18.43
N VAL A 146 2.26 -2.35 18.04
CA VAL A 146 1.44 -3.14 18.97
C VAL A 146 2.24 -4.34 19.48
N THR A 147 3.13 -4.08 20.44
CA THR A 147 4.04 -5.08 21.05
C THR A 147 3.55 -5.59 22.40
N SER A 148 2.43 -5.07 22.91
CA SER A 148 1.75 -5.58 24.11
C SER A 148 0.30 -5.09 24.13
N VAL A 149 -0.56 -5.83 24.84
CA VAL A 149 -1.97 -5.47 25.03
C VAL A 149 -2.11 -4.12 25.72
N LEU A 150 -1.30 -3.84 26.73
CA LEU A 150 -1.34 -2.55 27.44
C LEU A 150 -1.03 -1.37 26.52
N ARG A 151 -0.04 -1.52 25.64
CA ARG A 151 0.29 -0.48 24.64
C ARG A 151 -0.84 -0.31 23.63
N ALA A 152 -1.44 -1.41 23.16
CA ALA A 152 -2.59 -1.35 22.25
C ALA A 152 -3.76 -0.58 22.86
N VAL A 153 -4.12 -0.90 24.11
CA VAL A 153 -5.18 -0.22 24.85
C VAL A 153 -4.85 1.27 25.06
N TYR A 154 -3.62 1.58 25.48
CA TYR A 154 -3.19 2.96 25.67
C TYR A 154 -3.30 3.79 24.36
N TRP A 155 -2.79 3.26 23.26
CA TRP A 155 -2.84 3.99 21.99
C TRP A 155 -4.25 4.08 21.43
N PHE A 156 -5.05 3.03 21.54
CA PHE A 156 -6.41 3.05 21.03
C PHE A 156 -7.29 4.08 21.75
N PHE A 157 -7.20 4.19 23.07
CA PHE A 157 -8.08 5.04 23.88
C PHE A 157 -7.49 6.42 24.19
N PHE A 158 -6.18 6.56 24.32
CA PHE A 158 -5.58 7.78 24.85
C PHE A 158 -4.68 8.52 23.85
N ASN A 159 -3.98 7.85 22.96
CA ASN A 159 -3.07 8.54 22.05
C ASN A 159 -2.81 7.76 20.75
N ARG A 160 -3.77 7.75 19.85
CA ARG A 160 -3.64 7.05 18.55
C ARG A 160 -2.49 7.58 17.69
N LYS A 161 -2.19 8.87 17.79
CA LYS A 161 -1.15 9.52 16.97
C LYS A 161 0.27 9.13 17.42
N ALA A 162 0.49 8.83 18.70
CA ALA A 162 1.82 8.46 19.20
C ALA A 162 2.30 7.07 18.74
N ALA A 163 1.40 6.26 18.17
CA ALA A 163 1.78 4.98 17.58
C ALA A 163 2.42 5.12 16.20
N VAL A 164 2.40 6.33 15.61
CA VAL A 164 2.81 6.56 14.22
C VAL A 164 3.71 7.78 14.15
N ASP A 165 5.01 7.54 14.00
CA ASP A 165 6.08 8.55 14.11
C ASP A 165 6.86 8.77 12.80
N GLY A 166 6.28 8.42 11.66
CA GLY A 166 6.87 8.62 10.34
C GLY A 166 7.53 7.36 9.74
N PRO A 167 8.23 7.52 8.62
CA PRO A 167 8.81 6.40 7.88
C PRO A 167 9.92 5.69 8.67
N PRO A 168 10.05 4.36 8.51
CA PRO A 168 11.17 3.61 9.04
C PRO A 168 12.49 4.15 8.47
N ARG A 169 13.54 4.19 9.28
CA ARG A 169 14.87 4.63 8.83
C ARG A 169 15.42 3.74 7.70
N GLU A 170 15.10 2.48 7.75
CA GLU A 170 15.47 1.49 6.73
C GLU A 170 14.83 1.83 5.36
N ALA A 171 13.59 2.31 5.33
CA ALA A 171 12.93 2.75 4.11
C ALA A 171 13.58 4.00 3.52
N LEU A 172 13.94 4.97 4.36
CA LEU A 172 14.67 6.16 3.93
C LEU A 172 16.06 5.81 3.38
N ALA A 173 16.80 4.96 4.07
CA ALA A 173 18.13 4.52 3.62
C ALA A 173 18.06 3.74 2.28
N LEU A 174 17.03 2.91 2.12
CA LEU A 174 16.80 2.21 0.85
C LEU A 174 16.52 3.21 -0.28
N TRP A 175 15.63 4.16 -0.06
CA TRP A 175 15.33 5.23 -1.01
C TRP A 175 16.59 6.00 -1.42
N ASP A 176 17.37 6.46 -0.45
CA ASP A 176 18.62 7.17 -0.71
C ASP A 176 19.58 6.33 -1.56
N SER A 177 19.66 5.02 -1.32
CA SER A 177 20.51 4.11 -2.09
C SER A 177 20.13 3.99 -3.58
N TYR A 178 18.84 4.16 -3.91
CA TYR A 178 18.34 4.15 -5.28
C TYR A 178 18.45 5.52 -5.96
N THR A 179 18.29 6.61 -5.23
CA THR A 179 18.27 7.97 -5.79
C THR A 179 19.66 8.60 -5.90
N SER A 180 20.66 8.04 -5.25
CA SER A 180 22.07 8.51 -5.30
C SER A 180 22.92 7.84 -6.40
N ARG A 181 22.32 7.10 -7.32
CA ARG A 181 22.98 6.42 -8.43
C ARG A 181 23.04 7.25 -9.70
#